data_204442d9d53848a5b121c4919f24d6c7
#
_entry.id   204442d9d53848a5b121c4919f24d6c7
#
_cell.length_a   1.000
_cell.length_b   1.000
_cell.length_c   1.000
_cell.angle_alpha   90.00
_cell.angle_beta   90.00
_cell.angle_gamma   90.00
#
_symmetry.space_group_name_H-M   'P 1'
#
loop_
_entity.id
_entity.type
_entity.pdbx_description
1 polymer ?
#
loop_
_entity_poly.entity_id
_entity_poly.type
_entity_poly.pdbx_seq_one_letter_code
_entity_poly.pdbx_strand_id
1 'polypeptide(L)'
;MSILKKVGESDAYLIKTNIINDMRGDFTKIFQNSNFKELGGFSPQESYISTSKKNVLRGFHLQLKESIHGKIVSCLSGKVLDVFIDLRNRSSFGKVYSKYLCSTQRDTIFIPKGYGHAFLNLEDEDAVLLYLVETEHSPNNDSGVKWNSVDFQWPIIDPIISDRDNKLINFK
;
A
#
# COMPACT_ATOMS: atom_id res chain seq x y z
N MET A 1 8.21 0.62 -20.84
CA MET A 1 9.13 0.16 -19.77
C MET A 1 8.70 0.91 -18.51
N SER A 2 8.38 0.22 -17.43
CA SER A 2 8.02 0.92 -16.18
C SER A 2 9.30 1.40 -15.49
N ILE A 3 9.27 2.62 -14.95
CA ILE A 3 10.39 3.17 -14.20
C ILE A 3 10.14 2.87 -12.72
N LEU A 4 11.09 2.21 -12.07
CA LEU A 4 11.07 1.97 -10.62
C LEU A 4 11.80 3.11 -9.92
N LYS A 5 11.11 3.81 -9.01
CA LYS A 5 11.69 4.86 -8.19
C LYS A 5 11.55 4.51 -6.71
N LYS A 6 12.66 4.39 -6.00
CA LYS A 6 12.67 4.12 -4.56
C LYS A 6 11.89 5.18 -3.79
N VAL A 7 11.15 4.76 -2.77
CA VAL A 7 10.43 5.68 -1.88
C VAL A 7 11.31 5.97 -0.66
N GLY A 8 11.99 7.11 -0.70
CA GLY A 8 12.96 7.49 0.32
C GLY A 8 14.09 6.44 0.46
N GLU A 9 14.45 6.11 1.69
CA GLU A 9 15.44 5.07 2.02
C GLU A 9 14.84 3.67 2.18
N SER A 10 13.51 3.52 1.93
CA SER A 10 12.81 2.23 2.04
C SER A 10 13.20 1.27 0.91
N ASP A 11 12.79 -0.01 1.02
CA ASP A 11 12.87 -0.96 -0.10
C ASP A 11 11.59 -0.98 -0.94
N ALA A 12 10.68 -0.04 -0.71
CA ALA A 12 9.47 0.13 -1.52
C ALA A 12 9.77 0.95 -2.78
N TYR A 13 9.03 0.68 -3.85
CA TYR A 13 9.21 1.35 -5.13
C TYR A 13 7.91 1.90 -5.68
N LEU A 14 7.94 3.16 -6.08
CA LEU A 14 6.91 3.72 -6.95
C LEU A 14 7.15 3.19 -8.37
N ILE A 15 6.12 2.61 -8.95
CA ILE A 15 6.12 2.06 -10.30
C ILE A 15 5.46 3.08 -11.22
N LYS A 16 6.25 3.71 -12.07
CA LYS A 16 5.73 4.60 -13.10
C LYS A 16 5.45 3.78 -14.34
N THR A 17 4.18 3.66 -14.68
CA THR A 17 3.71 2.96 -15.88
C THR A 17 3.41 3.96 -17.00
N ASN A 18 3.54 3.53 -18.26
CA ASN A 18 3.14 4.34 -19.39
C ASN A 18 1.62 4.32 -19.51
N ILE A 19 1.02 5.49 -19.59
CA ILE A 19 -0.38 5.68 -19.96
C ILE A 19 -0.42 5.83 -21.48
N ILE A 20 -1.12 4.94 -22.16
CA ILE A 20 -1.30 4.97 -23.61
C ILE A 20 -2.69 5.55 -23.88
N ASN A 21 -2.74 6.66 -24.57
CA ASN A 21 -3.99 7.36 -24.89
C ASN A 21 -4.31 7.22 -26.38
N ASP A 22 -5.59 6.99 -26.70
CA ASP A 22 -6.13 7.07 -28.05
C ASP A 22 -7.59 7.58 -28.00
N MET A 23 -8.29 7.58 -29.16
CA MET A 23 -9.68 8.05 -29.26
C MET A 23 -10.68 7.28 -28.37
N ARG A 24 -10.32 6.13 -27.81
CA ARG A 24 -11.17 5.30 -26.94
C ARG A 24 -10.97 5.63 -25.44
N GLY A 25 -9.91 6.40 -25.08
CA GLY A 25 -9.52 6.69 -23.71
C GLY A 25 -8.06 6.32 -23.42
N ASP A 26 -7.81 5.78 -22.23
CA ASP A 26 -6.47 5.39 -21.81
C ASP A 26 -6.33 3.88 -21.50
N PHE A 27 -5.12 3.38 -21.66
CA PHE A 27 -4.73 2.02 -21.32
C PHE A 27 -3.44 2.03 -20.52
N THR A 28 -3.45 1.35 -19.36
CA THR A 28 -2.30 1.26 -18.47
C THR A 28 -2.09 -0.18 -17.99
N LYS A 29 -0.88 -0.70 -18.10
CA LYS A 29 -0.50 -1.98 -17.49
C LYS A 29 -0.03 -1.75 -16.07
N ILE A 30 -0.84 -2.14 -15.09
CA ILE A 30 -0.54 -2.01 -13.65
C ILE A 30 0.55 -3.00 -13.22
N PHE A 31 0.46 -4.24 -13.72
CA PHE A 31 1.39 -5.31 -13.38
C PHE A 31 1.95 -5.99 -14.63
N GLN A 32 3.24 -6.23 -14.63
CA GLN A 32 3.95 -7.04 -15.61
C GLN A 32 5.12 -7.74 -14.90
N ASN A 33 5.11 -9.06 -14.86
CA ASN A 33 6.08 -9.85 -14.07
C ASN A 33 7.55 -9.51 -14.36
N SER A 34 7.88 -9.20 -15.62
CA SER A 34 9.25 -8.82 -16.01
C SER A 34 9.79 -7.59 -15.27
N ASN A 35 8.92 -6.68 -14.82
CA ASN A 35 9.33 -5.48 -14.09
C ASN A 35 9.81 -5.79 -12.66
N PHE A 36 9.47 -6.95 -12.13
CA PHE A 36 9.76 -7.34 -10.74
C PHE A 36 10.92 -8.32 -10.61
N LYS A 37 11.52 -8.78 -11.72
CA LYS A 37 12.66 -9.70 -11.69
C LYS A 37 13.84 -9.14 -10.90
N GLU A 38 14.14 -7.86 -11.07
CA GLU A 38 15.24 -7.18 -10.36
C GLU A 38 14.95 -6.93 -8.88
N LEU A 39 13.69 -7.02 -8.47
CA LEU A 39 13.22 -6.88 -7.09
C LEU A 39 13.08 -8.24 -6.37
N GLY A 40 13.63 -9.32 -6.93
CA GLY A 40 13.51 -10.66 -6.38
C GLY A 40 12.30 -11.44 -6.88
N GLY A 41 11.56 -10.90 -7.85
CA GLY A 41 10.32 -11.45 -8.39
C GLY A 41 9.10 -11.03 -7.55
N PHE A 42 7.92 -11.16 -8.15
CA PHE A 42 6.62 -10.98 -7.50
C PHE A 42 5.61 -11.86 -8.20
N SER A 43 4.94 -12.72 -7.45
CA SER A 43 3.97 -13.69 -8.00
C SER A 43 2.64 -13.55 -7.26
N PRO A 44 1.69 -12.74 -7.77
CA PRO A 44 0.42 -12.53 -7.10
C PRO A 44 -0.43 -13.79 -7.07
N GLN A 45 -0.97 -14.11 -5.89
CA GLN A 45 -1.90 -15.23 -5.65
C GLN A 45 -3.32 -14.72 -5.40
N GLU A 46 -3.46 -13.50 -4.90
CA GLU A 46 -4.76 -12.88 -4.62
C GLU A 46 -4.79 -11.44 -5.10
N SER A 47 -5.95 -10.99 -5.55
CA SER A 47 -6.21 -9.58 -5.87
C SER A 47 -7.55 -9.14 -5.28
N TYR A 48 -7.61 -7.91 -4.81
CA TYR A 48 -8.83 -7.32 -4.27
C TYR A 48 -8.86 -5.80 -4.46
N ILE A 49 -10.04 -5.23 -4.30
CA ILE A 49 -10.28 -3.79 -4.39
C ILE A 49 -10.82 -3.30 -3.04
N SER A 50 -10.39 -2.13 -2.61
CA SER A 50 -11.03 -1.40 -1.52
C SER A 50 -11.55 -0.06 -2.00
N THR A 51 -12.76 0.31 -1.57
CA THR A 51 -13.32 1.65 -1.74
C THR A 51 -13.37 2.32 -0.37
N SER A 52 -12.89 3.56 -0.29
CA SER A 52 -12.79 4.30 0.97
C SER A 52 -13.28 5.73 0.79
N LYS A 53 -14.25 6.10 1.62
CA LYS A 53 -14.81 7.45 1.70
C LYS A 53 -13.78 8.43 2.27
N LYS A 54 -14.08 9.72 2.18
CA LYS A 54 -13.31 10.78 2.85
C LYS A 54 -13.07 10.46 4.32
N ASN A 55 -11.89 10.80 4.81
CA ASN A 55 -11.41 10.61 6.18
C ASN A 55 -11.30 9.14 6.65
N VAL A 56 -11.48 8.17 5.75
CA VAL A 56 -11.23 6.77 6.07
C VAL A 56 -9.73 6.50 6.09
N LEU A 57 -9.26 5.93 7.20
CA LEU A 57 -7.92 5.37 7.38
C LEU A 57 -8.04 3.85 7.54
N ARG A 58 -7.22 3.09 6.83
CA ARG A 58 -7.09 1.63 6.97
C ARG A 58 -5.65 1.27 7.24
N GLY A 59 -5.38 0.48 8.28
CA GLY A 59 -4.05 -0.02 8.59
C GLY A 59 -3.55 0.34 9.99
N PHE A 60 -2.31 0.04 10.30
CA PHE A 60 -1.31 -0.65 9.46
C PHE A 60 -1.56 -2.16 9.44
N HIS A 61 -1.69 -2.75 8.28
CA HIS A 61 -1.94 -4.19 8.13
C HIS A 61 -0.73 -4.93 7.57
N LEU A 62 -0.49 -6.13 8.08
CA LEU A 62 0.41 -7.11 7.50
C LEU A 62 -0.07 -8.52 7.83
N GLN A 63 0.37 -9.49 7.04
CA GLN A 63 0.24 -10.91 7.37
C GLN A 63 1.55 -11.40 7.98
N LEU A 64 1.48 -12.34 8.93
CA LEU A 64 2.62 -12.89 9.66
C LEU A 64 2.96 -14.31 9.20
N LYS A 65 4.07 -14.83 9.70
CA LYS A 65 4.54 -16.22 9.51
C LYS A 65 4.60 -16.59 8.02
N GLU A 66 4.05 -17.75 7.65
CA GLU A 66 4.02 -18.28 6.30
C GLU A 66 3.18 -17.43 5.32
N SER A 67 2.27 -16.60 5.83
CA SER A 67 1.45 -15.70 5.00
C SER A 67 2.08 -14.32 4.78
N ILE A 68 3.30 -14.10 5.27
CA ILE A 68 4.01 -12.83 5.07
C ILE A 68 4.27 -12.60 3.56
N HIS A 69 3.82 -11.47 3.05
CA HIS A 69 3.89 -11.17 1.62
C HIS A 69 4.22 -9.71 1.32
N GLY A 70 4.75 -9.48 0.14
CA GLY A 70 4.78 -8.17 -0.49
C GLY A 70 3.43 -7.85 -1.16
N LYS A 71 3.22 -6.58 -1.45
CA LYS A 71 2.00 -6.12 -2.12
C LYS A 71 2.30 -5.04 -3.16
N ILE A 72 1.49 -5.05 -4.20
CA ILE A 72 1.38 -3.95 -5.16
C ILE A 72 0.06 -3.26 -4.87
N VAL A 73 0.09 -1.95 -4.73
CA VAL A 73 -1.09 -1.10 -4.50
C VAL A 73 -1.18 -0.08 -5.61
N SER A 74 -2.33 -0.01 -6.28
CA SER A 74 -2.57 0.93 -7.38
C SER A 74 -3.78 1.79 -7.07
N CYS A 75 -3.65 3.10 -7.23
CA CYS A 75 -4.76 4.03 -7.10
C CYS A 75 -5.55 4.07 -8.43
N LEU A 76 -6.77 3.52 -8.42
CA LEU A 76 -7.67 3.45 -9.58
C LEU A 76 -8.61 4.66 -9.67
N SER A 77 -9.03 5.21 -8.53
CA SER A 77 -9.86 6.43 -8.43
C SER A 77 -9.44 7.24 -7.21
N GLY A 78 -9.55 8.56 -7.30
CA GLY A 78 -9.23 9.49 -6.23
C GLY A 78 -7.72 9.64 -5.98
N LYS A 79 -7.38 9.99 -4.75
CA LYS A 79 -6.01 10.20 -4.28
C LYS A 79 -5.92 9.84 -2.80
N VAL A 80 -4.87 9.13 -2.41
CA VAL A 80 -4.64 8.74 -1.01
C VAL A 80 -3.25 9.11 -0.53
N LEU A 81 -3.12 9.34 0.77
CA LEU A 81 -1.84 9.32 1.46
C LEU A 81 -1.56 7.87 1.86
N ASP A 82 -0.66 7.22 1.11
CA ASP A 82 -0.20 5.86 1.35
C ASP A 82 0.97 5.90 2.32
N VAL A 83 0.94 5.07 3.37
CA VAL A 83 1.92 5.07 4.47
C VAL A 83 2.29 3.64 4.80
N PHE A 84 3.59 3.38 4.99
CA PHE A 84 4.07 2.06 5.39
C PHE A 84 5.22 2.15 6.39
N ILE A 85 5.25 1.19 7.32
CA ILE A 85 6.21 1.09 8.40
C ILE A 85 7.05 -0.17 8.25
N ASP A 86 8.37 -0.06 8.42
CA ASP A 86 9.25 -1.23 8.41
C ASP A 86 9.16 -1.97 9.74
N LEU A 87 8.62 -3.20 9.71
CA LEU A 87 8.46 -4.06 10.89
C LEU A 87 9.44 -5.25 10.89
N ARG A 88 10.45 -5.21 10.02
CA ARG A 88 11.48 -6.24 9.96
C ARG A 88 12.56 -5.99 11.00
N ASN A 89 13.11 -7.06 11.58
CA ASN A 89 14.21 -6.97 12.55
C ASN A 89 15.51 -6.55 11.86
N ARG A 90 15.69 -5.24 11.68
CA ARG A 90 16.88 -4.62 11.07
C ARG A 90 17.00 -3.14 11.49
N SER A 91 18.05 -2.44 11.05
CA SER A 91 18.33 -1.03 11.40
C SER A 91 17.24 -0.02 11.00
N SER A 92 16.34 -0.38 10.09
CA SER A 92 15.19 0.45 9.70
C SER A 92 13.88 0.08 10.43
N PHE A 93 13.93 -0.81 11.44
CA PHE A 93 12.75 -1.15 12.24
C PHE A 93 12.09 0.11 12.79
N GLY A 94 10.77 0.21 12.61
CA GLY A 94 9.97 1.35 13.05
C GLY A 94 10.03 2.60 12.15
N LYS A 95 10.90 2.65 11.13
CA LYS A 95 10.91 3.78 10.19
C LYS A 95 9.63 3.78 9.36
N VAL A 96 8.98 4.95 9.31
CA VAL A 96 7.76 5.18 8.56
C VAL A 96 8.07 5.96 7.29
N TYR A 97 7.42 5.57 6.20
CA TYR A 97 7.53 6.20 4.89
C TYR A 97 6.14 6.50 4.34
N SER A 98 6.03 7.55 3.54
CA SER A 98 4.76 7.90 2.94
C SER A 98 4.90 8.39 1.50
N LYS A 99 3.81 8.26 0.74
CA LYS A 99 3.70 8.75 -0.63
C LYS A 99 2.23 9.02 -0.96
N TYR A 100 1.94 10.14 -1.61
CA TYR A 100 0.65 10.31 -2.24
C TYR A 100 0.56 9.46 -3.50
N LEU A 101 -0.52 8.68 -3.62
CA LEU A 101 -0.88 7.94 -4.83
C LEU A 101 -2.11 8.58 -5.45
N CYS A 102 -2.05 8.87 -6.73
CA CYS A 102 -3.12 9.55 -7.47
C CYS A 102 -3.53 8.75 -8.71
N SER A 103 -4.84 8.58 -8.89
CA SER A 103 -5.41 7.84 -10.03
C SER A 103 -5.10 8.49 -11.38
N THR A 104 -5.04 9.82 -11.45
CA THR A 104 -4.74 10.55 -12.71
C THR A 104 -3.33 10.30 -13.21
N GLN A 105 -2.41 9.88 -12.32
CA GLN A 105 -1.04 9.50 -12.66
C GLN A 105 -0.85 7.99 -12.76
N ARG A 106 -1.92 7.21 -12.52
CA ARG A 106 -1.86 5.73 -12.41
C ARG A 106 -0.78 5.28 -11.43
N ASP A 107 -0.63 6.03 -10.32
CA ASP A 107 0.40 5.74 -9.34
C ASP A 107 0.19 4.34 -8.74
N THR A 108 1.26 3.57 -8.78
CA THR A 108 1.33 2.20 -8.27
C THR A 108 2.56 2.08 -7.40
N ILE A 109 2.43 1.46 -6.23
CA ILE A 109 3.55 1.22 -5.31
C ILE A 109 3.73 -0.27 -5.07
N PHE A 110 4.99 -0.73 -5.06
CA PHE A 110 5.39 -2.03 -4.55
C PHE A 110 5.93 -1.86 -3.14
N ILE A 111 5.33 -2.56 -2.19
CA ILE A 111 5.73 -2.61 -0.78
C ILE A 111 6.19 -4.04 -0.49
N PRO A 112 7.47 -4.27 -0.17
CA PRO A 112 7.99 -5.60 0.11
C PRO A 112 7.37 -6.21 1.37
N LYS A 113 7.53 -7.53 1.52
CA LYS A 113 7.11 -8.25 2.73
C LYS A 113 7.78 -7.70 3.99
N GLY A 114 7.04 -7.75 5.11
CA GLY A 114 7.48 -7.31 6.42
C GLY A 114 7.28 -5.82 6.70
N TYR A 115 6.64 -5.10 5.78
CA TYR A 115 6.09 -3.78 6.07
C TYR A 115 4.64 -3.85 6.51
N GLY A 116 4.27 -3.07 7.53
CA GLY A 116 2.88 -2.73 7.81
C GLY A 116 2.43 -1.64 6.83
N HIS A 117 1.25 -1.77 6.25
CA HIS A 117 0.71 -0.84 5.26
C HIS A 117 -0.59 -0.19 5.73
N ALA A 118 -0.68 1.11 5.52
CA ALA A 118 -1.86 1.92 5.81
C ALA A 118 -2.09 2.95 4.69
N PHE A 119 -3.31 3.47 4.60
CA PHE A 119 -3.58 4.63 3.77
C PHE A 119 -4.72 5.47 4.34
N LEU A 120 -4.77 6.73 3.93
CA LEU A 120 -5.78 7.72 4.32
C LEU A 120 -6.32 8.40 3.07
N ASN A 121 -7.64 8.42 2.91
CA ASN A 121 -8.32 9.27 1.92
C ASN A 121 -8.72 10.60 2.56
N LEU A 122 -8.16 11.71 2.07
CA LEU A 122 -8.50 13.07 2.51
C LEU A 122 -9.41 13.82 1.52
N GLU A 123 -9.58 13.26 0.30
CA GLU A 123 -10.36 13.89 -0.75
C GLU A 123 -11.87 13.65 -0.55
N ASP A 124 -12.70 14.52 -1.12
CA ASP A 124 -14.17 14.36 -1.07
C ASP A 124 -14.67 13.19 -1.90
N GLU A 125 -13.89 12.80 -2.93
CA GLU A 125 -14.18 11.65 -3.76
C GLU A 125 -13.77 10.34 -3.09
N ASP A 126 -14.53 9.28 -3.37
CA ASP A 126 -14.17 7.93 -2.92
C ASP A 126 -12.86 7.48 -3.57
N ALA A 127 -11.91 7.04 -2.76
CA ALA A 127 -10.69 6.44 -3.25
C ALA A 127 -10.86 4.95 -3.50
N VAL A 128 -10.44 4.48 -4.68
CA VAL A 128 -10.47 3.07 -5.06
C VAL A 128 -9.04 2.59 -5.26
N LEU A 129 -8.63 1.61 -4.45
CA LEU A 129 -7.31 0.98 -4.53
C LEU A 129 -7.44 -0.48 -4.96
N LEU A 130 -6.61 -0.90 -5.91
CA LEU A 130 -6.40 -2.29 -6.30
C LEU A 130 -5.14 -2.82 -5.59
N TYR A 131 -5.25 -4.03 -5.06
CA TYR A 131 -4.15 -4.76 -4.45
C TYR A 131 -3.85 -6.04 -5.23
N LEU A 132 -2.58 -6.34 -5.38
CA LEU A 132 -2.06 -7.64 -5.75
C LEU A 132 -1.15 -8.10 -4.62
N VAL A 133 -1.34 -9.32 -4.10
CA VAL A 133 -0.57 -9.87 -2.99
C VAL A 133 -0.08 -11.29 -3.29
N GLU A 134 1.06 -11.68 -2.68
CA GLU A 134 1.75 -12.93 -3.00
C GLU A 134 1.23 -14.15 -2.26
N THR A 135 0.30 -13.98 -1.31
CA THR A 135 -0.35 -15.09 -0.59
C THR A 135 -1.84 -14.80 -0.48
N GLU A 136 -2.65 -15.85 -0.39
CA GLU A 136 -4.06 -15.70 -0.01
C GLU A 136 -4.18 -15.22 1.43
N HIS A 137 -5.28 -14.53 1.73
CA HIS A 137 -5.54 -14.02 3.08
C HIS A 137 -5.70 -15.15 4.09
N SER A 138 -4.93 -15.10 5.17
CA SER A 138 -5.01 -16.03 6.30
C SER A 138 -5.50 -15.31 7.56
N PRO A 139 -6.74 -15.55 8.01
CA PRO A 139 -7.28 -14.90 9.23
C PRO A 139 -6.42 -15.15 10.48
N ASN A 140 -5.77 -16.30 10.57
CA ASN A 140 -4.93 -16.67 11.71
C ASN A 140 -3.57 -15.94 11.74
N ASN A 141 -3.14 -15.41 10.60
CA ASN A 141 -1.89 -14.67 10.43
C ASN A 141 -2.13 -13.16 10.19
N ASP A 142 -3.40 -12.74 10.22
CA ASP A 142 -3.76 -11.34 10.05
C ASP A 142 -3.35 -10.52 11.28
N SER A 143 -2.61 -9.44 11.07
CA SER A 143 -2.01 -8.64 12.11
C SER A 143 -1.83 -7.18 11.67
N GLY A 144 -1.28 -6.38 12.59
CA GLY A 144 -1.00 -4.98 12.32
C GLY A 144 -0.56 -4.23 13.56
N VAL A 145 -0.28 -2.95 13.36
CA VAL A 145 -0.03 -2.01 14.45
C VAL A 145 -0.99 -0.83 14.35
N LYS A 146 -1.33 -0.28 15.51
CA LYS A 146 -2.30 0.80 15.60
C LYS A 146 -1.77 2.07 14.92
N TRP A 147 -2.58 2.70 14.09
CA TRP A 147 -2.21 3.84 13.25
C TRP A 147 -1.59 5.02 14.01
N ASN A 148 -2.09 5.31 15.22
CA ASN A 148 -1.66 6.43 16.07
C ASN A 148 -0.60 6.05 17.12
N SER A 149 -0.03 4.86 17.04
CA SER A 149 1.03 4.40 17.94
C SER A 149 2.43 4.44 17.31
N VAL A 150 2.52 4.85 16.07
CA VAL A 150 3.78 4.98 15.33
C VAL A 150 4.24 6.43 15.25
N ASP A 151 5.52 6.66 15.05
CA ASP A 151 6.09 8.01 14.87
C ASP A 151 5.80 8.53 13.45
N PHE A 152 4.54 8.92 13.24
CA PHE A 152 4.05 9.52 12.00
C PHE A 152 2.96 10.55 12.29
N GLN A 153 3.15 11.76 11.77
CA GLN A 153 2.18 12.84 11.92
C GLN A 153 1.13 12.76 10.81
N TRP A 154 -0.02 12.17 11.13
CA TRP A 154 -1.15 12.11 10.23
C TRP A 154 -1.79 13.49 10.05
N PRO A 155 -2.19 13.88 8.81
CA PRO A 155 -2.86 15.14 8.54
C PRO A 155 -4.36 15.12 8.91
N ILE A 156 -4.74 14.35 9.91
CA ILE A 156 -6.09 14.20 10.44
C ILE A 156 -6.02 13.80 11.92
N ILE A 157 -6.94 14.31 12.72
CA ILE A 157 -7.01 14.03 14.17
C ILE A 157 -7.93 12.84 14.44
N ASP A 158 -9.09 12.78 13.78
CA ASP A 158 -10.14 11.81 14.03
C ASP A 158 -10.58 11.12 12.71
N PRO A 159 -9.80 10.13 12.23
CA PRO A 159 -10.16 9.40 11.02
C PRO A 159 -11.27 8.39 11.27
N ILE A 160 -12.01 8.03 10.23
CA ILE A 160 -12.95 6.93 10.24
C ILE A 160 -12.17 5.61 10.15
N ILE A 161 -12.31 4.78 11.19
CA ILE A 161 -11.53 3.53 11.35
C ILE A 161 -12.48 2.37 11.68
N SER A 162 -12.15 1.17 11.18
CA SER A 162 -12.89 -0.04 11.52
C SER A 162 -12.66 -0.49 12.97
N ASP A 163 -13.62 -1.26 13.52
CA ASP A 163 -13.46 -1.89 14.84
C ASP A 163 -12.25 -2.82 14.90
N ARG A 164 -11.92 -3.47 13.78
CA ARG A 164 -10.71 -4.30 13.66
C ARG A 164 -9.45 -3.46 13.86
N ASP A 165 -9.34 -2.36 13.13
CA ASP A 165 -8.14 -1.51 13.16
C ASP A 165 -7.98 -0.79 14.50
N ASN A 166 -9.09 -0.48 15.17
CA ASN A 166 -9.09 0.05 16.54
C ASN A 166 -8.55 -0.94 17.58
N LYS A 167 -8.63 -2.25 17.31
CA LYS A 167 -8.16 -3.32 18.21
C LYS A 167 -6.72 -3.77 17.91
N LEU A 168 -6.07 -3.22 16.90
CA LEU A 168 -4.67 -3.51 16.61
C LEU A 168 -3.77 -3.13 17.80
N ILE A 169 -2.64 -3.83 17.92
CA ILE A 169 -1.69 -3.59 19.02
C ILE A 169 -0.92 -2.27 18.82
N ASN A 170 -0.51 -1.66 19.91
CA ASN A 170 0.39 -0.51 19.83
C ASN A 170 1.77 -0.95 19.34
N PHE A 171 2.37 -0.13 18.47
CA PHE A 171 3.78 -0.25 18.14
C PHE A 171 4.61 0.08 19.38
N LYS A 172 5.63 -0.74 19.68
CA LYS A 172 6.50 -0.60 20.86
C LYS A 172 7.94 -0.35 20.46
#